data_0cd063c48ef70de30ba06378fd8a233f
#
_entry.id   0cd063c48ef70de30ba06378fd8a233f
#
_cell.length_a   1.000
_cell.length_b   1.000
_cell.length_c   1.000
_cell.angle_alpha   90.00
_cell.angle_beta   90.00
_cell.angle_gamma   90.00
#
_symmetry.space_group_name_H-M   'P 1'
#
loop_
_entity.id
_entity.type
_entity.pdbx_description
1 polymer ?
#
loop_
_entity_poly.entity_id
_entity_poly.type
_entity_poly.pdbx_seq_one_letter_code
_entity_poly.pdbx_strand_id
1 'polypeptide(L)'
;MGAQTGAIDHMWLEKGAVKCSVIGGGEAKGICGSGLVDAVAVGLQTGLLNKRGRIQREDRIFPLTESVYLTQEDIRQVQLAKGAICAGIRLMAKQLEIEMKDIQKVLLAGAFGSYMDPKSACRIGLLPEMLLDRIEAVGNAAGSGAKMLACDQKLLPLTGQLCENIEFLELASLPDFPKTFAGAMNFREETA
;
A
#
# COMPACT_ATOMS: atom_id res chain seq x y z
N MET A 1 9.85 -8.51 -6.66
CA MET A 1 10.60 -7.99 -7.83
C MET A 1 9.99 -6.68 -8.32
N GLY A 2 10.65 -5.90 -9.19
CA GLY A 2 10.03 -4.74 -9.82
C GLY A 2 8.88 -5.14 -10.76
N ALA A 3 8.03 -4.16 -11.15
CA ALA A 3 6.96 -4.35 -12.14
C ALA A 3 7.57 -4.50 -13.54
N GLN A 4 7.87 -5.73 -13.94
CA GLN A 4 8.50 -6.09 -15.21
C GLN A 4 7.95 -7.44 -15.71
N THR A 5 8.25 -7.82 -16.95
CA THR A 5 7.81 -9.08 -17.54
C THR A 5 8.10 -10.28 -16.63
N GLY A 6 7.07 -11.09 -16.39
CA GLY A 6 7.10 -12.25 -15.49
C GLY A 6 6.71 -11.93 -14.04
N ALA A 7 6.46 -10.68 -13.68
CA ALA A 7 5.94 -10.34 -12.34
C ALA A 7 4.43 -10.52 -12.29
N ILE A 8 3.93 -11.18 -11.24
CA ILE A 8 2.51 -11.12 -10.86
C ILE A 8 2.23 -9.69 -10.43
N ASP A 9 1.33 -9.00 -11.10
CA ASP A 9 0.95 -7.60 -10.84
C ASP A 9 -0.41 -7.45 -10.17
N HIS A 10 -1.33 -8.41 -10.38
CA HIS A 10 -2.61 -8.47 -9.70
C HIS A 10 -2.99 -9.88 -9.30
N MET A 11 -3.76 -9.99 -8.19
CA MET A 11 -4.39 -11.24 -7.75
C MET A 11 -5.80 -10.95 -7.24
N TRP A 12 -6.75 -11.86 -7.55
CA TRP A 12 -8.13 -11.71 -7.10
C TRP A 12 -8.82 -13.06 -6.94
N LEU A 13 -9.97 -13.04 -6.27
CA LEU A 13 -10.88 -14.18 -6.19
C LEU A 13 -11.96 -14.07 -7.27
N GLU A 14 -12.08 -15.11 -8.09
CA GLU A 14 -13.16 -15.23 -9.06
C GLU A 14 -13.88 -16.57 -8.86
N LYS A 15 -15.16 -16.53 -8.49
CA LYS A 15 -16.00 -17.73 -8.24
C LYS A 15 -15.34 -18.75 -7.29
N GLY A 16 -14.62 -18.25 -6.26
CA GLY A 16 -13.93 -19.08 -5.26
C GLY A 16 -12.55 -19.58 -5.68
N ALA A 17 -12.12 -19.34 -6.91
CA ALA A 17 -10.77 -19.65 -7.39
C ALA A 17 -9.87 -18.40 -7.33
N VAL A 18 -8.62 -18.60 -6.93
CA VAL A 18 -7.60 -17.54 -6.98
C VAL A 18 -7.11 -17.40 -8.42
N LYS A 19 -7.12 -16.18 -8.91
CA LYS A 19 -6.61 -15.79 -10.24
C LYS A 19 -5.50 -14.76 -10.07
N CYS A 20 -4.59 -14.73 -11.03
CA CYS A 20 -3.56 -13.69 -11.10
C CYS A 20 -3.32 -13.27 -12.55
N SER A 21 -2.80 -12.05 -12.72
CA SER A 21 -2.23 -11.57 -13.97
C SER A 21 -0.70 -11.49 -13.86
N VAL A 22 -0.04 -11.67 -14.97
CA VAL A 22 1.43 -11.62 -15.08
C VAL A 22 1.80 -10.62 -16.16
N ILE A 23 2.64 -9.66 -15.85
CA ILE A 23 3.11 -8.65 -16.81
C ILE A 23 3.81 -9.34 -17.99
N GLY A 24 3.36 -9.03 -19.21
CA GLY A 24 3.86 -9.63 -20.45
C GLY A 24 3.31 -11.03 -20.73
N GLY A 25 2.46 -11.59 -19.87
CA GLY A 25 1.92 -12.94 -20.00
C GLY A 25 2.94 -14.04 -19.70
N GLY A 26 2.51 -15.29 -19.85
CA GLY A 26 3.36 -16.47 -19.64
C GLY A 26 3.53 -16.86 -18.18
N GLU A 27 4.62 -17.57 -17.88
CA GLU A 27 4.91 -18.11 -16.56
C GLU A 27 5.35 -17.00 -15.56
N ALA A 28 4.80 -17.05 -14.36
CA ALA A 28 5.20 -16.14 -13.29
C ALA A 28 6.61 -16.47 -12.78
N LYS A 29 7.45 -15.44 -12.64
CA LYS A 29 8.82 -15.53 -12.11
C LYS A 29 8.96 -14.90 -10.73
N GLY A 30 7.94 -14.19 -10.30
CA GLY A 30 7.90 -13.49 -9.01
C GLY A 30 6.67 -12.59 -8.91
N ILE A 31 6.69 -11.67 -7.97
CA ILE A 31 5.57 -10.77 -7.68
C ILE A 31 6.08 -9.34 -7.51
N CYS A 32 5.34 -8.35 -8.03
CA CYS A 32 5.63 -6.94 -7.78
C CYS A 32 4.79 -6.38 -6.63
N GLY A 33 4.98 -5.09 -6.31
CA GLY A 33 4.36 -4.48 -5.12
C GLY A 33 2.84 -4.49 -5.13
N SER A 34 2.20 -4.19 -6.28
CA SER A 34 0.73 -4.22 -6.40
C SER A 34 0.18 -5.63 -6.23
N GLY A 35 0.76 -6.61 -6.94
CA GLY A 35 0.40 -8.01 -6.79
C GLY A 35 0.58 -8.54 -5.36
N LEU A 36 1.63 -8.07 -4.65
CA LEU A 36 1.88 -8.46 -3.25
C LEU A 36 0.77 -7.96 -2.31
N VAL A 37 0.28 -6.74 -2.51
CA VAL A 37 -0.87 -6.19 -1.76
C VAL A 37 -2.11 -7.04 -2.01
N ASP A 38 -2.38 -7.36 -3.28
CA ASP A 38 -3.51 -8.20 -3.67
C ASP A 38 -3.39 -9.63 -3.12
N ALA A 39 -2.20 -10.24 -3.20
CA ALA A 39 -1.94 -11.58 -2.68
C ALA A 39 -2.27 -11.67 -1.19
N VAL A 40 -1.81 -10.71 -0.39
CA VAL A 40 -2.11 -10.67 1.04
C VAL A 40 -3.61 -10.47 1.29
N ALA A 41 -4.27 -9.59 0.52
CA ALA A 41 -5.71 -9.38 0.61
C ALA A 41 -6.50 -10.66 0.28
N VAL A 42 -6.11 -11.38 -0.76
CA VAL A 42 -6.68 -12.71 -1.12
C VAL A 42 -6.41 -13.73 -0.01
N GLY A 43 -5.20 -13.76 0.55
CA GLY A 43 -4.86 -14.66 1.65
C GLY A 43 -5.73 -14.46 2.89
N LEU A 44 -6.08 -13.21 3.21
CA LEU A 44 -7.02 -12.89 4.29
C LEU A 44 -8.45 -13.31 3.94
N GLN A 45 -8.90 -13.10 2.70
CA GLN A 45 -10.24 -13.52 2.24
C GLN A 45 -10.44 -15.03 2.26
N THR A 46 -9.43 -15.78 1.89
CA THR A 46 -9.48 -17.25 1.84
C THR A 46 -9.22 -17.91 3.19
N GLY A 47 -8.85 -17.14 4.22
CA GLY A 47 -8.44 -17.67 5.52
C GLY A 47 -7.05 -18.31 5.51
N LEU A 48 -6.32 -18.26 4.40
CA LEU A 48 -4.94 -18.75 4.32
C LEU A 48 -3.98 -17.90 5.17
N LEU A 49 -4.31 -16.62 5.35
CA LEU A 49 -3.68 -15.72 6.31
C LEU A 49 -4.68 -15.36 7.40
N ASN A 50 -4.26 -15.37 8.66
CA ASN A 50 -5.05 -14.79 9.73
C ASN A 50 -4.72 -13.29 9.92
N LYS A 51 -5.53 -12.61 10.73
CA LYS A 51 -5.37 -11.17 11.02
C LYS A 51 -4.00 -10.79 11.60
N ARG A 52 -3.32 -11.72 12.28
CA ARG A 52 -1.98 -11.53 12.83
C ARG A 52 -0.87 -11.82 11.81
N GLY A 53 -1.21 -12.09 10.56
CA GLY A 53 -0.26 -12.38 9.48
C GLY A 53 0.33 -13.78 9.51
N ARG A 54 -0.25 -14.71 10.28
CA ARG A 54 0.22 -16.09 10.28
C ARG A 54 -0.39 -16.87 9.14
N ILE A 55 0.46 -17.52 8.32
CA ILE A 55 0.05 -18.46 7.28
C ILE A 55 -0.56 -19.70 7.94
N GLN A 56 -1.78 -20.07 7.56
CA GLN A 56 -2.57 -21.17 8.13
C GLN A 56 -2.27 -22.52 7.45
N ARG A 57 -1.00 -22.78 7.15
CA ARG A 57 -0.47 -24.03 6.59
C ARG A 57 0.68 -24.53 7.47
N GLU A 58 0.91 -25.82 7.50
CA GLU A 58 1.99 -26.43 8.28
C GLU A 58 3.37 -26.02 7.78
N ASP A 59 3.53 -25.97 6.43
CA ASP A 59 4.77 -25.58 5.76
C ASP A 59 5.08 -24.08 5.84
N ARG A 60 4.15 -23.25 6.34
CA ARG A 60 4.26 -21.79 6.37
C ARG A 60 4.55 -21.15 5.03
N ILE A 61 4.07 -21.76 3.96
CA ILE A 61 4.19 -21.27 2.58
C ILE A 61 2.82 -20.87 2.08
N PHE A 62 2.74 -19.70 1.44
CA PHE A 62 1.58 -19.21 0.72
C PHE A 62 1.83 -19.34 -0.78
N PRO A 63 1.37 -20.42 -1.45
CA PRO A 63 1.57 -20.60 -2.87
C PRO A 63 0.72 -19.58 -3.65
N LEU A 64 1.31 -18.94 -4.65
CA LEU A 64 0.65 -18.01 -5.56
C LEU A 64 0.45 -18.68 -6.93
N THR A 65 1.49 -19.37 -7.41
CA THR A 65 1.49 -20.23 -8.60
C THR A 65 2.28 -21.51 -8.28
N GLU A 66 2.54 -22.35 -9.27
CA GLU A 66 3.40 -23.54 -9.07
C GLU A 66 4.84 -23.17 -8.72
N SER A 67 5.35 -22.03 -9.24
CA SER A 67 6.74 -21.59 -9.09
C SER A 67 6.94 -20.41 -8.13
N VAL A 68 5.89 -19.65 -7.82
CA VAL A 68 5.97 -18.44 -6.99
C VAL A 68 5.16 -18.61 -5.71
N TYR A 69 5.79 -18.31 -4.58
CA TYR A 69 5.17 -18.37 -3.27
C TYR A 69 5.65 -17.23 -2.36
N LEU A 70 4.93 -17.00 -1.28
CA LEU A 70 5.33 -16.12 -0.18
C LEU A 70 5.62 -16.96 1.06
N THR A 71 6.65 -16.57 1.79
CA THR A 71 7.02 -17.16 3.08
C THR A 71 6.39 -16.38 4.24
N GLN A 72 6.47 -16.94 5.45
CA GLN A 72 6.05 -16.21 6.65
C GLN A 72 6.85 -14.92 6.86
N GLU A 73 8.13 -14.90 6.47
CA GLU A 73 8.98 -13.72 6.55
C GLU A 73 8.52 -12.63 5.57
N ASP A 74 8.16 -12.99 4.33
CA ASP A 74 7.62 -12.04 3.36
C ASP A 74 6.35 -11.36 3.89
N ILE A 75 5.44 -12.15 4.50
CA ILE A 75 4.24 -11.59 5.15
C ILE A 75 4.61 -10.63 6.28
N ARG A 76 5.66 -10.94 7.04
CA ARG A 76 6.15 -10.06 8.10
C ARG A 76 6.67 -8.74 7.54
N GLN A 77 7.40 -8.76 6.43
CA GLN A 77 7.87 -7.54 5.76
C GLN A 77 6.70 -6.67 5.28
N VAL A 78 5.64 -7.29 4.73
CA VAL A 78 4.42 -6.56 4.37
C VAL A 78 3.77 -5.92 5.59
N GLN A 79 3.70 -6.62 6.73
CA GLN A 79 3.15 -6.07 7.97
C GLN A 79 3.93 -4.85 8.46
N LEU A 80 5.27 -4.90 8.40
CA LEU A 80 6.12 -3.77 8.78
C LEU A 80 5.90 -2.56 7.85
N ALA A 81 5.94 -2.79 6.54
CA ALA A 81 5.77 -1.72 5.56
C ALA A 81 4.38 -1.06 5.66
N LYS A 82 3.30 -1.86 5.66
CA LYS A 82 1.95 -1.32 5.75
C LYS A 82 1.67 -0.67 7.12
N GLY A 83 2.25 -1.24 8.18
CA GLY A 83 2.13 -0.69 9.53
C GLY A 83 2.75 0.70 9.63
N ALA A 84 3.90 0.93 9.02
CA ALA A 84 4.56 2.23 8.98
C ALA A 84 3.71 3.28 8.24
N ILE A 85 3.14 2.92 7.09
CA ILE A 85 2.27 3.82 6.31
C ILE A 85 0.99 4.15 7.09
N CYS A 86 0.31 3.14 7.63
CA CYS A 86 -0.91 3.32 8.40
C CYS A 86 -0.66 4.18 9.66
N ALA A 87 0.42 3.90 10.40
CA ALA A 87 0.80 4.71 11.56
C ALA A 87 1.12 6.15 11.18
N GLY A 88 1.83 6.35 10.06
CA GLY A 88 2.13 7.68 9.53
C GLY A 88 0.87 8.49 9.25
N ILE A 89 -0.12 7.90 8.56
CA ILE A 89 -1.39 8.56 8.27
C ILE A 89 -2.11 8.98 9.56
N ARG A 90 -2.18 8.08 10.54
CA ARG A 90 -2.84 8.35 11.84
C ARG A 90 -2.14 9.46 12.64
N LEU A 91 -0.81 9.41 12.70
CA LEU A 91 -0.04 10.39 13.46
C LEU A 91 -0.04 11.75 12.79
N MET A 92 0.00 11.81 11.45
CA MET A 92 -0.15 13.08 10.73
C MET A 92 -1.54 13.70 10.97
N ALA A 93 -2.61 12.92 10.91
CA ALA A 93 -3.94 13.41 11.19
C ALA A 93 -4.06 13.93 12.65
N LYS A 94 -3.47 13.18 13.60
CA LYS A 94 -3.42 13.61 15.01
C LYS A 94 -2.63 14.93 15.17
N GLN A 95 -1.50 15.08 14.48
CA GLN A 95 -0.68 16.29 14.53
C GLN A 95 -1.42 17.51 13.95
N LEU A 96 -2.26 17.28 12.93
CA LEU A 96 -3.10 18.31 12.32
C LEU A 96 -4.43 18.54 13.07
N GLU A 97 -4.67 17.82 14.16
CA GLU A 97 -5.90 17.88 14.96
C GLU A 97 -7.17 17.62 14.12
N ILE A 98 -7.07 16.74 13.10
CA ILE A 98 -8.19 16.32 12.26
C ILE A 98 -8.55 14.86 12.51
N GLU A 99 -9.81 14.49 12.30
CA GLU A 99 -10.24 13.10 12.31
C GLU A 99 -10.09 12.47 10.91
N MET A 100 -9.96 11.13 10.86
CA MET A 100 -9.89 10.40 9.58
C MET A 100 -11.05 10.73 8.64
N LYS A 101 -12.25 10.96 9.18
CA LYS A 101 -13.45 11.30 8.40
C LYS A 101 -13.34 12.65 7.68
N ASP A 102 -12.49 13.56 8.19
CA ASP A 102 -12.32 14.90 7.62
C ASP A 102 -11.41 14.91 6.40
N ILE A 103 -10.66 13.81 6.18
CA ILE A 103 -9.85 13.64 4.97
C ILE A 103 -10.78 13.51 3.76
N GLN A 104 -10.75 14.47 2.86
CA GLN A 104 -11.63 14.54 1.70
C GLN A 104 -11.11 13.74 0.51
N LYS A 105 -9.78 13.66 0.33
CA LYS A 105 -9.14 12.92 -0.75
C LYS A 105 -7.87 12.23 -0.28
N VAL A 106 -7.61 11.06 -0.84
CA VAL A 106 -6.34 10.33 -0.72
C VAL A 106 -5.76 10.18 -2.11
N LEU A 107 -4.67 10.88 -2.39
CA LEU A 107 -4.02 10.86 -3.69
C LEU A 107 -2.86 9.85 -3.68
N LEU A 108 -2.99 8.79 -4.45
CA LEU A 108 -1.95 7.78 -4.62
C LEU A 108 -1.05 8.15 -5.81
N ALA A 109 0.15 8.62 -5.51
CA ALA A 109 1.12 9.00 -6.53
C ALA A 109 2.22 7.94 -6.70
N GLY A 110 2.90 7.98 -7.85
CA GLY A 110 4.00 7.07 -8.19
C GLY A 110 3.54 5.73 -8.76
N ALA A 111 4.49 4.93 -9.22
CA ALA A 111 4.22 3.67 -9.89
C ALA A 111 3.46 2.67 -8.99
N PHE A 112 3.89 2.53 -7.73
CA PHE A 112 3.23 1.64 -6.78
C PHE A 112 1.76 2.03 -6.55
N GLY A 113 1.51 3.32 -6.25
CA GLY A 113 0.15 3.81 -6.01
C GLY A 113 -0.76 3.75 -7.24
N SER A 114 -0.19 3.90 -8.45
CA SER A 114 -0.97 3.89 -9.70
C SER A 114 -1.52 2.50 -10.08
N TYR A 115 -0.85 1.43 -9.64
CA TYR A 115 -1.22 0.05 -9.97
C TYR A 115 -1.80 -0.72 -8.78
N MET A 116 -1.77 -0.15 -7.59
CA MET A 116 -2.31 -0.77 -6.38
C MET A 116 -3.85 -0.74 -6.39
N ASP A 117 -4.49 -1.89 -6.14
CA ASP A 117 -5.94 -1.90 -5.93
C ASP A 117 -6.30 -1.27 -4.57
N PRO A 118 -7.10 -0.18 -4.57
CA PRO A 118 -7.51 0.48 -3.33
C PRO A 118 -8.27 -0.43 -2.36
N LYS A 119 -9.08 -1.36 -2.87
CA LYS A 119 -9.82 -2.32 -2.03
C LYS A 119 -8.88 -3.28 -1.31
N SER A 120 -7.88 -3.79 -2.02
CA SER A 120 -6.83 -4.64 -1.44
C SER A 120 -6.02 -3.87 -0.40
N ALA A 121 -5.63 -2.62 -0.70
CA ALA A 121 -4.89 -1.75 0.22
C ALA A 121 -5.66 -1.48 1.53
N CYS A 122 -6.95 -1.18 1.43
CA CYS A 122 -7.81 -1.01 2.61
C CYS A 122 -7.99 -2.32 3.38
N ARG A 123 -8.21 -3.43 2.68
CA ARG A 123 -8.41 -4.76 3.31
C ARG A 123 -7.22 -5.22 4.13
N ILE A 124 -6.00 -4.97 3.67
CA ILE A 124 -4.79 -5.28 4.45
C ILE A 124 -4.51 -4.24 5.55
N GLY A 125 -5.26 -3.14 5.62
CA GLY A 125 -5.08 -2.06 6.57
C GLY A 125 -3.85 -1.19 6.27
N LEU A 126 -3.44 -1.09 5.01
CA LEU A 126 -2.44 -0.13 4.54
C LEU A 126 -3.05 1.27 4.50
N LEU A 127 -4.30 1.37 4.02
CA LEU A 127 -5.10 2.59 4.01
C LEU A 127 -6.37 2.37 4.86
N PRO A 128 -6.89 3.43 5.53
CA PRO A 128 -8.14 3.35 6.28
C PRO A 128 -9.32 3.02 5.36
N GLU A 129 -10.11 2.00 5.70
CA GLU A 129 -11.24 1.52 4.89
C GLU A 129 -12.30 2.61 4.66
N MET A 130 -12.54 3.45 5.66
CA MET A 130 -13.49 4.57 5.56
C MET A 130 -13.13 5.62 4.51
N LEU A 131 -11.90 5.58 3.99
CA LEU A 131 -11.43 6.48 2.92
C LEU A 131 -11.49 5.84 1.52
N LEU A 132 -11.97 4.60 1.38
CA LEU A 132 -11.95 3.85 0.13
C LEU A 132 -12.53 4.64 -1.05
N ASP A 133 -13.70 5.25 -0.87
CA ASP A 133 -14.39 6.02 -1.92
C ASP A 133 -13.74 7.39 -2.21
N ARG A 134 -12.69 7.76 -1.46
CA ARG A 134 -11.95 9.01 -1.59
C ARG A 134 -10.56 8.83 -2.17
N ILE A 135 -10.20 7.56 -2.51
CA ILE A 135 -8.89 7.22 -3.04
C ILE A 135 -8.87 7.46 -4.55
N GLU A 136 -7.88 8.22 -5.01
CA GLU A 136 -7.67 8.56 -6.42
C GLU A 136 -6.20 8.30 -6.79
N ALA A 137 -5.96 7.50 -7.83
CA ALA A 137 -4.62 7.30 -8.38
C ALA A 137 -4.28 8.44 -9.33
N VAL A 138 -3.20 9.17 -9.04
CA VAL A 138 -2.78 10.36 -9.81
C VAL A 138 -1.52 10.10 -10.66
N GLY A 139 -1.09 8.88 -10.79
CA GLY A 139 0.02 8.48 -11.64
C GLY A 139 1.37 9.04 -11.18
N ASN A 140 2.25 9.32 -12.12
CA ASN A 140 3.57 9.89 -11.85
C ASN A 140 3.46 11.42 -11.63
N ALA A 141 2.91 11.84 -10.50
CA ALA A 141 2.74 13.26 -10.18
C ALA A 141 4.06 14.03 -10.17
N ALA A 142 5.13 13.43 -9.63
CA ALA A 142 6.46 14.06 -9.63
C ALA A 142 6.98 14.30 -11.06
N GLY A 143 6.86 13.31 -11.94
CA GLY A 143 7.24 13.45 -13.35
C GLY A 143 6.37 14.48 -14.09
N SER A 144 5.09 14.55 -13.78
CA SER A 144 4.18 15.56 -14.35
C SER A 144 4.57 16.97 -13.90
N GLY A 145 4.85 17.17 -12.62
CA GLY A 145 5.33 18.45 -12.09
C GLY A 145 6.67 18.88 -12.72
N ALA A 146 7.63 17.95 -12.84
CA ALA A 146 8.90 18.22 -13.49
C ALA A 146 8.73 18.65 -14.97
N LYS A 147 7.82 17.98 -15.72
CA LYS A 147 7.49 18.38 -17.11
C LYS A 147 6.86 19.76 -17.17
N MET A 148 5.94 20.09 -16.27
CA MET A 148 5.32 21.42 -16.21
C MET A 148 6.38 22.51 -16.03
N LEU A 149 7.32 22.31 -15.08
CA LEU A 149 8.41 23.26 -14.85
C LEU A 149 9.39 23.36 -16.03
N ALA A 150 9.66 22.26 -16.71
CA ALA A 150 10.50 22.26 -17.90
C ALA A 150 9.86 23.02 -19.09
N CYS A 151 8.52 22.95 -19.21
CA CYS A 151 7.77 23.62 -20.27
C CYS A 151 7.49 25.10 -19.97
N ASP A 152 7.36 25.48 -18.70
CA ASP A 152 7.06 26.87 -18.29
C ASP A 152 7.87 27.27 -17.04
N GLN A 153 8.95 28.00 -17.28
CA GLN A 153 9.81 28.52 -16.22
C GLN A 153 9.11 29.54 -15.30
N LYS A 154 7.98 30.12 -15.74
CA LYS A 154 7.19 31.03 -14.88
C LYS A 154 6.59 30.32 -13.66
N LEU A 155 6.54 28.98 -13.67
CA LEU A 155 6.09 28.16 -12.55
C LEU A 155 7.16 27.98 -11.46
N LEU A 156 8.44 28.32 -11.72
CA LEU A 156 9.52 28.17 -10.72
C LEU A 156 9.28 28.93 -9.41
N PRO A 157 8.81 30.21 -9.44
CA PRO A 157 8.51 30.90 -8.18
C PRO A 157 7.41 30.22 -7.35
N LEU A 158 6.46 29.54 -8.00
CA LEU A 158 5.39 28.79 -7.32
C LEU A 158 5.97 27.63 -6.50
N THR A 159 7.02 26.95 -6.98
CA THR A 159 7.65 25.86 -6.22
C THR A 159 8.29 26.37 -4.94
N GLY A 160 8.90 27.55 -4.94
CA GLY A 160 9.42 28.19 -3.74
C GLY A 160 8.31 28.44 -2.70
N GLN A 161 7.21 29.05 -3.15
CA GLN A 161 6.05 29.29 -2.29
C GLN A 161 5.44 28.00 -1.73
N LEU A 162 5.38 26.93 -2.52
CA LEU A 162 4.92 25.63 -2.05
C LEU A 162 5.86 25.05 -0.98
N CYS A 163 7.18 25.16 -1.19
CA CYS A 163 8.16 24.67 -0.21
C CYS A 163 8.10 25.40 1.14
N GLU A 164 7.75 26.69 1.16
CA GLU A 164 7.57 27.46 2.39
C GLU A 164 6.40 26.95 3.26
N ASN A 165 5.43 26.27 2.65
CA ASN A 165 4.26 25.71 3.33
C ASN A 165 4.37 24.21 3.65
N ILE A 166 5.52 23.58 3.34
CA ILE A 166 5.75 22.16 3.62
C ILE A 166 6.52 22.02 4.92
N GLU A 167 5.93 21.34 5.89
CA GLU A 167 6.60 20.98 7.13
C GLU A 167 7.05 19.51 7.09
N PHE A 168 8.25 19.26 7.60
CA PHE A 168 8.77 17.91 7.79
C PHE A 168 8.39 17.38 9.16
N LEU A 169 7.76 16.21 9.20
CA LEU A 169 7.42 15.52 10.44
C LEU A 169 8.27 14.25 10.58
N GLU A 170 9.17 14.24 11.56
CA GLU A 170 9.95 13.06 11.93
C GLU A 170 9.09 12.08 12.74
N LEU A 171 8.41 11.17 12.05
CA LEU A 171 7.45 10.24 12.66
C LEU A 171 8.07 9.37 13.75
N ALA A 172 9.31 8.92 13.55
CA ALA A 172 10.00 8.02 14.48
C ALA A 172 10.31 8.69 15.83
N SER A 173 10.40 10.03 15.86
CA SER A 173 10.63 10.82 17.08
C SER A 173 9.37 11.05 17.92
N LEU A 174 8.19 10.78 17.36
CA LEU A 174 6.94 10.98 18.07
C LEU A 174 6.75 9.94 19.19
N PRO A 175 6.42 10.33 20.42
CA PRO A 175 6.24 9.41 21.55
C PRO A 175 5.22 8.30 21.28
N ASP A 176 4.19 8.60 20.50
CA ASP A 176 3.11 7.66 20.17
C ASP A 176 3.45 6.73 19.00
N PHE A 177 4.54 6.97 18.27
CA PHE A 177 4.89 6.17 17.09
C PHE A 177 5.05 4.68 17.40
N PRO A 178 5.82 4.25 18.42
CA PRO A 178 6.01 2.81 18.67
C PRO A 178 4.71 2.08 18.94
N LYS A 179 3.82 2.67 19.72
CA LYS A 179 2.51 2.10 20.07
C LYS A 179 1.59 2.04 18.84
N THR A 180 1.50 3.14 18.08
CA THR A 180 0.66 3.24 16.89
C THR A 180 1.13 2.29 15.80
N PHE A 181 2.45 2.21 15.58
CA PHE A 181 3.07 1.29 14.63
C PHE A 181 2.81 -0.17 14.99
N ALA A 182 3.05 -0.56 16.25
CA ALA A 182 2.80 -1.92 16.72
C ALA A 182 1.33 -2.34 16.53
N GLY A 183 0.39 -1.45 16.86
CA GLY A 183 -1.05 -1.67 16.64
C GLY A 183 -1.40 -1.79 15.15
N ALA A 184 -0.73 -1.00 14.30
CA ALA A 184 -0.96 -1.00 12.86
C ALA A 184 -0.36 -2.19 12.11
N MET A 185 0.44 -3.05 12.72
CA MET A 185 1.01 -4.24 12.05
C MET A 185 -0.03 -5.31 11.74
N ASN A 186 -1.10 -5.43 12.52
CA ASN A 186 -2.19 -6.36 12.20
C ASN A 186 -2.87 -5.97 10.88
N PHE A 187 -3.32 -6.95 10.09
CA PHE A 187 -3.96 -6.69 8.79
C PHE A 187 -5.37 -6.10 8.88
N ARG A 188 -6.06 -6.24 9.99
CA ARG A 188 -7.39 -5.66 10.17
C ARG A 188 -7.35 -4.57 11.22
N GLU A 189 -7.84 -3.39 10.88
CA GLU A 189 -8.21 -2.42 11.90
C GLU A 189 -9.28 -3.04 12.80
N GLU A 190 -9.08 -2.98 14.10
CA GLU A 190 -10.20 -3.03 15.01
C GLU A 190 -10.95 -1.73 14.77
N THR A 191 -12.14 -1.82 14.21
CA THR A 191 -13.08 -0.69 14.19
C THR A 191 -13.28 -0.25 15.62
N ALA A 192 -12.70 0.89 15.98
CA ALA A 192 -13.02 1.59 17.21
C ALA A 192 -14.44 2.14 17.11
#